data_2e5003cc2dac467f9e500dc71d26544d
#
_entry.id   2e5003cc2dac467f9e500dc71d26544d
#
_cell.length_a   1.000
_cell.length_b   1.000
_cell.length_c   1.000
_cell.angle_alpha   90.00
_cell.angle_beta   90.00
_cell.angle_gamma   90.00
#
_symmetry.space_group_name_H-M   'P 1'
#
loop_
_entity.id
_entity.type
_entity.pdbx_description
1 polymer ?
#
loop_
_entity_poly.entity_id
_entity_poly.type
_entity_poly.pdbx_seq_one_letter_code
_entity_poly.pdbx_strand_id
1 'polypeptide(L)'
;GRGTSKVGRVSAPPIVYDNRVFTLDSDGVLAAFSTSGGSAIWKDNLKPTTDKTGPGFSAITQNILYLTAEDGGGYGGGVAADSGRIYSASGWGAVMAFDPATGKRLWERPLGVPIRSAPTVSQDRIYVVTIEGRLYCLSAADGTELWVMRGLPQQASLGLNASPAVAGDIVVVPYASGDVVAVRASDGSGLWSESLSRSRTTSQLESMSDAARPVLDNGTVFAVSHGGRMVATSAESGERLWSANIASTQPPWVAGESVFVVDTSGQLMALSRKDGKVKWTTKLPDSKTWAGPTLANGTLWLASKEGQLVGVDATTGRVTGQMGIGGAVYISPVVAQGRMYVLTDTAQLVALN
;
A
#
# COMPACT_ATOMS: atom_id res chain seq x y z
N GLY A 1 -11.69 -11.14 22.04
CA GLY A 1 -12.94 -10.50 22.42
C GLY A 1 -13.71 -10.10 21.17
N ARG A 2 -14.89 -10.71 20.93
CA ARG A 2 -15.78 -10.35 19.82
C ARG A 2 -16.41 -8.98 20.14
N GLY A 3 -15.94 -7.93 19.49
CA GLY A 3 -16.65 -6.66 19.42
C GLY A 3 -17.63 -6.72 18.25
N THR A 4 -18.91 -6.67 18.52
CA THR A 4 -19.97 -6.52 17.51
C THR A 4 -20.08 -5.04 17.15
N SER A 5 -19.24 -4.55 16.23
CA SER A 5 -19.51 -3.33 15.49
C SER A 5 -19.60 -3.68 14.01
N LYS A 6 -20.41 -2.96 13.25
CA LYS A 6 -20.45 -3.06 11.78
C LYS A 6 -19.02 -2.97 11.28
N VAL A 7 -18.53 -4.06 10.71
CA VAL A 7 -17.12 -4.22 10.42
C VAL A 7 -16.79 -3.42 9.19
N GLY A 8 -16.05 -2.34 9.37
CA GLY A 8 -15.43 -1.62 8.27
C GLY A 8 -14.40 -2.51 7.57
N ARG A 9 -14.38 -2.48 6.24
CA ARG A 9 -13.36 -3.19 5.47
C ARG A 9 -11.99 -2.57 5.74
N VAL A 10 -10.98 -3.39 5.96
CA VAL A 10 -9.61 -2.90 6.14
C VAL A 10 -9.02 -2.54 4.79
N SER A 11 -8.40 -1.37 4.70
CA SER A 11 -7.90 -0.80 3.45
C SER A 11 -6.39 -0.82 3.30
N ALA A 12 -5.65 -1.09 4.38
CA ALA A 12 -4.19 -1.04 4.37
C ALA A 12 -3.57 -2.16 5.23
N PRO A 13 -2.35 -2.62 4.88
CA PRO A 13 -1.61 -3.57 5.70
C PRO A 13 -1.38 -3.03 7.11
N PRO A 14 -1.44 -3.89 8.14
CA PRO A 14 -1.00 -3.51 9.46
C PRO A 14 0.51 -3.23 9.43
N ILE A 15 0.98 -2.35 10.29
CA ILE A 15 2.41 -2.15 10.50
C ILE A 15 2.78 -2.59 11.91
N VAL A 16 4.00 -3.10 12.07
CA VAL A 16 4.56 -3.48 13.36
C VAL A 16 5.73 -2.54 13.66
N TYR A 17 5.61 -1.81 14.75
CA TYR A 17 6.61 -0.86 15.18
C TYR A 17 6.63 -0.76 16.71
N ASP A 18 7.81 -0.72 17.32
CA ASP A 18 8.01 -0.55 18.75
C ASP A 18 7.12 -1.49 19.62
N ASN A 19 7.14 -2.80 19.33
CA ASN A 19 6.35 -3.84 19.99
C ASN A 19 4.82 -3.61 19.94
N ARG A 20 4.34 -2.89 18.94
CA ARG A 20 2.93 -2.62 18.69
C ARG A 20 2.55 -2.95 17.26
N VAL A 21 1.31 -3.38 17.08
CA VAL A 21 0.68 -3.53 15.76
C VAL A 21 -0.31 -2.40 15.59
N PHE A 22 -0.17 -1.65 14.50
CA PHE A 22 -1.08 -0.56 14.15
C PHE A 22 -1.95 -0.96 12.97
N THR A 23 -3.24 -0.69 13.08
CA THR A 23 -4.23 -0.97 12.03
C THR A 23 -5.08 0.27 11.80
N LEU A 24 -5.48 0.47 10.55
CA LEU A 24 -6.47 1.48 10.17
C LEU A 24 -7.63 0.77 9.47
N ASP A 25 -8.84 0.96 9.98
CA ASP A 25 -10.04 0.43 9.36
C ASP A 25 -10.74 1.45 8.44
N SER A 26 -11.76 1.01 7.71
CA SER A 26 -12.53 1.86 6.79
C SER A 26 -13.42 2.88 7.51
N ASP A 27 -13.67 2.70 8.79
CA ASP A 27 -14.39 3.68 9.61
C ASP A 27 -13.45 4.78 10.13
N GLY A 28 -12.16 4.70 9.77
CA GLY A 28 -11.11 5.64 10.15
C GLY A 28 -10.64 5.47 11.58
N VAL A 29 -10.82 4.29 12.16
CA VAL A 29 -10.27 4.00 13.48
C VAL A 29 -8.84 3.50 13.34
N LEU A 30 -7.90 4.33 13.77
CA LEU A 30 -6.51 3.95 13.98
C LEU A 30 -6.37 3.32 15.36
N ALA A 31 -5.85 2.10 15.42
CA ALA A 31 -5.70 1.37 16.68
C ALA A 31 -4.30 0.79 16.83
N ALA A 32 -3.79 0.81 18.05
CA ALA A 32 -2.56 0.15 18.45
C ALA A 32 -2.84 -1.05 19.36
N PHE A 33 -2.18 -2.16 19.06
CA PHE A 33 -2.29 -3.40 19.84
C PHE A 33 -0.91 -3.87 20.28
N SER A 34 -0.82 -4.51 21.44
CA SER A 34 0.41 -5.15 21.89
C SER A 34 0.77 -6.37 21.06
N THR A 35 2.02 -6.50 20.63
CA THR A 35 2.50 -7.72 19.94
C THR A 35 2.57 -8.93 20.88
N SER A 36 2.68 -8.75 22.20
CA SER A 36 2.81 -9.85 23.15
C SER A 36 1.48 -10.54 23.47
N GLY A 37 0.37 -9.79 23.53
CA GLY A 37 -0.92 -10.34 23.95
C GLY A 37 -2.12 -9.92 23.11
N GLY A 38 -1.93 -9.09 22.07
CA GLY A 38 -3.01 -8.61 21.22
C GLY A 38 -3.99 -7.66 21.90
N SER A 39 -3.70 -7.20 23.14
CA SER A 39 -4.53 -6.23 23.84
C SER A 39 -4.47 -4.86 23.16
N ALA A 40 -5.62 -4.19 23.06
CA ALA A 40 -5.65 -2.82 22.58
C ALA A 40 -4.95 -1.89 23.59
N ILE A 41 -4.05 -1.03 23.08
CA ILE A 41 -3.32 -0.05 23.88
C ILE A 41 -4.02 1.29 23.79
N TRP A 42 -4.31 1.76 22.57
CA TRP A 42 -5.06 2.99 22.32
C TRP A 42 -5.81 2.92 20.98
N LYS A 43 -6.77 3.83 20.82
CA LYS A 43 -7.52 4.04 19.56
C LYS A 43 -7.75 5.53 19.36
N ASP A 44 -7.74 5.96 18.10
CA ASP A 44 -8.14 7.30 17.70
C ASP A 44 -9.03 7.23 16.46
N ASN A 45 -9.99 8.14 16.34
CA ASN A 45 -10.85 8.23 15.16
C ASN A 45 -10.38 9.38 14.29
N LEU A 46 -10.00 9.06 13.06
CA LEU A 46 -9.44 10.02 12.09
C LEU A 46 -10.53 10.83 11.34
N LYS A 47 -11.82 10.56 11.60
CA LYS A 47 -12.91 11.36 11.04
C LYS A 47 -12.79 12.81 11.49
N PRO A 48 -13.00 13.76 10.59
CA PRO A 48 -13.12 15.17 10.98
C PRO A 48 -14.26 15.33 11.99
N THR A 49 -13.99 15.99 13.11
CA THR A 49 -15.05 16.38 14.05
C THR A 49 -15.68 17.69 13.61
N THR A 50 -17.01 17.77 13.66
CA THR A 50 -17.80 18.94 13.27
C THR A 50 -17.43 20.23 14.02
N ASP A 51 -16.77 20.12 15.16
CA ASP A 51 -16.46 21.24 16.07
C ASP A 51 -15.13 21.96 15.78
N LYS A 52 -14.36 21.53 14.78
CA LYS A 52 -13.08 22.19 14.46
C LYS A 52 -13.27 23.27 13.38
N THR A 53 -13.87 24.39 13.71
CA THR A 53 -13.75 25.66 13.00
C THR A 53 -12.41 26.31 13.35
N GLY A 54 -11.30 25.75 12.85
CA GLY A 54 -9.99 26.42 12.93
C GLY A 54 -9.85 27.49 11.83
N PRO A 55 -9.10 28.58 12.06
CA PRO A 55 -8.83 29.59 11.03
C PRO A 55 -7.98 28.94 9.92
N GLY A 56 -8.59 28.67 8.76
CA GLY A 56 -7.92 28.08 7.59
C GLY A 56 -8.82 27.16 6.74
N PHE A 57 -9.96 26.73 7.23
CA PHE A 57 -10.94 26.01 6.44
C PHE A 57 -11.92 26.97 5.77
N SER A 58 -11.89 27.08 4.44
CA SER A 58 -12.93 27.79 3.70
C SER A 58 -14.24 26.98 3.73
N ALA A 59 -15.41 27.67 3.71
CA ALA A 59 -16.72 27.02 3.67
C ALA A 59 -16.87 26.07 2.47
N ILE A 60 -16.13 26.27 1.38
CA ILE A 60 -16.10 25.41 0.21
C ILE A 60 -15.40 24.09 0.51
N THR A 61 -14.27 24.13 1.24
CA THR A 61 -13.51 22.94 1.65
C THR A 61 -14.32 22.12 2.66
N GLN A 62 -15.06 22.77 3.54
CA GLN A 62 -15.97 22.12 4.48
C GLN A 62 -17.10 21.37 3.74
N ASN A 63 -17.76 21.98 2.77
CA ASN A 63 -18.84 21.34 2.02
C ASN A 63 -18.39 20.13 1.19
N ILE A 64 -17.20 20.17 0.59
CA ILE A 64 -16.64 19.01 -0.13
C ILE A 64 -16.30 17.88 0.83
N LEU A 65 -15.75 18.21 2.00
CA LEU A 65 -15.44 17.23 3.04
C LEU A 65 -16.72 16.57 3.60
N TYR A 66 -17.79 17.35 3.78
CA TYR A 66 -19.10 16.85 4.27
C TYR A 66 -19.83 15.99 3.25
N LEU A 67 -19.79 16.31 1.96
CA LEU A 67 -20.42 15.50 0.92
C LEU A 67 -19.79 14.11 0.80
N THR A 68 -18.52 13.96 1.17
CA THR A 68 -17.84 12.65 1.23
C THR A 68 -18.02 11.92 2.56
N ALA A 69 -18.42 12.63 3.62
CA ALA A 69 -18.58 12.07 4.97
C ALA A 69 -19.99 11.49 5.24
N GLU A 70 -21.01 11.96 4.55
CA GLU A 70 -22.40 11.52 4.77
C GLU A 70 -22.76 10.23 4.01
N ASP A 71 -22.13 9.93 2.84
CA ASP A 71 -22.57 8.85 1.95
C ASP A 71 -21.65 7.63 1.85
N GLY A 72 -20.62 7.50 2.62
CA GLY A 72 -19.78 6.31 2.58
C GLY A 72 -18.45 6.56 3.24
N GLY A 73 -18.14 5.75 4.21
CA GLY A 73 -16.95 5.82 5.03
C GLY A 73 -15.70 6.28 4.29
N GLY A 74 -14.79 6.96 4.97
CA GLY A 74 -13.53 7.44 4.43
C GLY A 74 -12.65 6.30 3.96
N TYR A 75 -13.06 5.66 2.89
CA TYR A 75 -12.39 4.52 2.29
C TYR A 75 -10.96 4.89 1.92
N GLY A 76 -10.00 4.14 2.42
CA GLY A 76 -8.61 4.26 2.05
C GLY A 76 -7.75 4.90 3.12
N GLY A 77 -6.53 5.22 2.72
CA GLY A 77 -5.50 5.64 3.64
C GLY A 77 -4.64 4.47 4.11
N GLY A 78 -3.88 4.69 5.15
CA GLY A 78 -3.01 3.69 5.74
C GLY A 78 -2.06 4.27 6.74
N VAL A 79 -1.14 3.45 7.20
CA VAL A 79 -0.23 3.76 8.29
C VAL A 79 1.21 3.52 7.86
N ALA A 80 2.11 4.37 8.31
CA ALA A 80 3.55 4.19 8.23
C ALA A 80 4.19 4.52 9.58
N ALA A 81 5.40 4.03 9.81
CA ALA A 81 6.16 4.33 11.02
C ALA A 81 7.61 4.66 10.67
N ASP A 82 8.14 5.68 11.28
CA ASP A 82 9.55 6.03 11.21
C ASP A 82 9.95 6.96 12.37
N SER A 83 11.20 6.87 12.79
CA SER A 83 11.85 7.82 13.70
C SER A 83 11.03 8.14 14.97
N GLY A 84 10.45 7.11 15.60
CA GLY A 84 9.68 7.25 16.84
C GLY A 84 8.27 7.80 16.67
N ARG A 85 7.72 7.81 15.46
CA ARG A 85 6.37 8.30 15.16
C ARG A 85 5.59 7.35 14.29
N ILE A 86 4.27 7.44 14.40
CA ILE A 86 3.31 6.82 13.49
C ILE A 86 2.70 7.93 12.63
N TYR A 87 2.63 7.68 11.34
CA TYR A 87 1.99 8.56 10.36
C TYR A 87 0.79 7.87 9.75
N SER A 88 -0.32 8.57 9.67
CA SER A 88 -1.53 8.05 9.02
C SER A 88 -2.02 9.02 7.96
N ALA A 89 -2.41 8.46 6.83
CA ALA A 89 -3.18 9.17 5.83
C ALA A 89 -4.63 8.70 5.90
N SER A 90 -5.58 9.61 5.77
CA SER A 90 -7.01 9.31 5.89
C SER A 90 -7.76 9.48 4.58
N GLY A 91 -8.80 8.68 4.37
CA GLY A 91 -9.71 8.83 3.25
C GLY A 91 -10.48 10.16 3.23
N TRP A 92 -10.44 10.92 4.33
CA TRP A 92 -10.99 12.28 4.42
C TRP A 92 -9.98 13.37 4.02
N GLY A 93 -8.79 13.00 3.56
CA GLY A 93 -7.83 13.94 3.00
C GLY A 93 -6.97 14.65 4.04
N ALA A 94 -6.62 13.99 5.13
CA ALA A 94 -5.69 14.51 6.11
C ALA A 94 -4.52 13.55 6.33
N VAL A 95 -3.35 14.09 6.60
CA VAL A 95 -2.16 13.39 7.06
C VAL A 95 -1.91 13.77 8.51
N MET A 96 -1.62 12.81 9.36
CA MET A 96 -1.48 13.00 10.80
C MET A 96 -0.26 12.25 11.31
N ALA A 97 0.38 12.79 12.36
CA ALA A 97 1.41 12.09 13.11
C ALA A 97 0.99 11.84 14.55
N PHE A 98 1.42 10.70 15.09
CA PHE A 98 1.07 10.26 16.43
C PHE A 98 2.30 9.78 17.20
N ASP A 99 2.23 9.93 18.50
CA ASP A 99 3.10 9.22 19.43
C ASP A 99 2.68 7.73 19.47
N PRO A 100 3.58 6.79 19.18
CA PRO A 100 3.23 5.37 19.10
C PRO A 100 2.80 4.74 20.43
N ALA A 101 3.27 5.28 21.56
CA ALA A 101 2.99 4.72 22.87
C ALA A 101 1.63 5.16 23.41
N THR A 102 1.26 6.42 23.17
CA THR A 102 0.10 7.06 23.81
C THR A 102 -1.06 7.31 22.83
N GLY A 103 -0.81 7.29 21.51
CA GLY A 103 -1.79 7.70 20.51
C GLY A 103 -2.05 9.19 20.45
N LYS A 104 -1.26 10.01 21.17
CA LYS A 104 -1.39 11.46 21.12
C LYS A 104 -1.07 11.97 19.72
N ARG A 105 -1.99 12.75 19.12
CA ARG A 105 -1.72 13.47 17.87
C ARG A 105 -0.65 14.51 18.10
N LEU A 106 0.43 14.44 17.31
CA LEU A 106 1.53 15.39 17.33
C LEU A 106 1.25 16.58 16.41
N TRP A 107 0.72 16.27 15.22
CA TRP A 107 0.26 17.25 14.25
C TRP A 107 -0.77 16.62 13.29
N GLU A 108 -1.52 17.49 12.61
CA GLU A 108 -2.50 17.15 11.57
C GLU A 108 -2.40 18.14 10.42
N ARG A 109 -2.28 17.63 9.19
CA ARG A 109 -2.23 18.42 7.96
C ARG A 109 -3.38 18.03 7.04
N PRO A 110 -4.43 18.84 6.91
CA PRO A 110 -5.47 18.65 5.92
C PRO A 110 -4.95 19.01 4.53
N LEU A 111 -5.18 18.12 3.56
CA LEU A 111 -4.89 18.34 2.14
C LEU A 111 -6.17 18.69 1.35
N GLY A 112 -7.36 18.47 1.93
CA GLY A 112 -8.65 18.79 1.32
C GLY A 112 -9.07 17.85 0.18
N VAL A 113 -8.29 16.79 -0.09
CA VAL A 113 -8.54 15.79 -1.14
C VAL A 113 -8.32 14.41 -0.56
N PRO A 114 -9.24 13.45 -0.75
CA PRO A 114 -9.10 12.10 -0.20
C PRO A 114 -7.77 11.43 -0.56
N ILE A 115 -7.22 10.69 0.39
CA ILE A 115 -6.01 9.89 0.23
C ILE A 115 -6.40 8.43 0.42
N ARG A 116 -6.09 7.56 -0.55
CA ARG A 116 -6.47 6.14 -0.50
C ARG A 116 -5.29 5.19 -0.36
N SER A 117 -4.07 5.70 -0.36
CA SER A 117 -2.85 4.93 -0.15
C SER A 117 -2.25 5.21 1.23
N ALA A 118 -1.49 4.25 1.76
CA ALA A 118 -0.68 4.51 2.93
C ALA A 118 0.41 5.55 2.61
N PRO A 119 0.79 6.41 3.57
CA PRO A 119 1.93 7.28 3.40
C PRO A 119 3.22 6.46 3.30
N THR A 120 4.20 6.99 2.58
CA THR A 120 5.56 6.44 2.60
C THR A 120 6.46 7.46 3.28
N VAL A 121 7.25 7.00 4.26
CA VAL A 121 8.13 7.86 5.05
C VAL A 121 9.57 7.49 4.76
N SER A 122 10.40 8.49 4.51
CA SER A 122 11.85 8.32 4.31
C SER A 122 12.57 9.66 4.56
N GLN A 123 13.68 9.64 5.29
CA GLN A 123 14.55 10.79 5.49
C GLN A 123 13.81 12.07 5.95
N ASP A 124 13.03 11.94 7.03
CA ASP A 124 12.22 13.02 7.60
C ASP A 124 11.18 13.62 6.65
N ARG A 125 10.80 12.91 5.60
CA ARG A 125 9.77 13.29 4.63
C ARG A 125 8.68 12.25 4.53
N ILE A 126 7.46 12.74 4.28
CA ILE A 126 6.28 11.92 4.07
C ILE A 126 5.78 12.16 2.65
N TYR A 127 5.56 11.08 1.92
CA TYR A 127 5.05 11.11 0.56
C TYR A 127 3.64 10.49 0.54
N VAL A 128 2.66 11.24 0.02
CA VAL A 128 1.28 10.78 -0.14
C VAL A 128 0.74 11.15 -1.51
N VAL A 129 -0.05 10.24 -2.07
CA VAL A 129 -0.74 10.45 -3.36
C VAL A 129 -2.23 10.61 -3.09
N THR A 130 -2.81 11.71 -3.57
CA THR A 130 -4.26 11.94 -3.49
C THR A 130 -5.00 11.28 -4.64
N ILE A 131 -6.33 11.14 -4.52
CA ILE A 131 -7.17 10.61 -5.62
C ILE A 131 -7.12 11.44 -6.90
N GLU A 132 -6.70 12.69 -6.82
CA GLU A 132 -6.47 13.55 -8.00
C GLU A 132 -5.10 13.32 -8.65
N GLY A 133 -4.32 12.36 -8.15
CA GLY A 133 -2.99 12.07 -8.67
C GLY A 133 -1.91 13.07 -8.26
N ARG A 134 -2.17 13.92 -7.26
CA ARG A 134 -1.13 14.82 -6.73
C ARG A 134 -0.24 14.08 -5.75
N LEU A 135 1.06 14.20 -5.93
CA LEU A 135 2.05 13.73 -4.96
C LEU A 135 2.46 14.90 -4.06
N TYR A 136 2.21 14.77 -2.78
CA TYR A 136 2.67 15.70 -1.75
C TYR A 136 3.90 15.15 -1.06
N CYS A 137 4.87 16.02 -0.81
CA CYS A 137 5.97 15.79 0.11
C CYS A 137 5.79 16.72 1.31
N LEU A 138 5.65 16.13 2.49
CA LEU A 138 5.47 16.85 3.74
C LEU A 138 6.67 16.60 4.67
N SER A 139 6.96 17.56 5.54
CA SER A 139 7.89 17.38 6.63
C SER A 139 7.33 16.37 7.65
N ALA A 140 8.10 15.36 8.01
CA ALA A 140 7.71 14.39 9.03
C ALA A 140 7.66 15.03 10.44
N ALA A 141 8.38 16.14 10.64
CA ALA A 141 8.44 16.81 11.94
C ALA A 141 7.11 17.49 12.32
N ASP A 142 6.46 18.16 11.37
CA ASP A 142 5.34 19.07 11.63
C ASP A 142 4.23 19.08 10.56
N GLY A 143 4.36 18.26 9.49
CA GLY A 143 3.39 18.19 8.39
C GLY A 143 3.44 19.37 7.43
N THR A 144 4.44 20.25 7.52
CA THR A 144 4.63 21.37 6.57
C THR A 144 4.83 20.82 5.16
N GLU A 145 4.15 21.42 4.17
CA GLU A 145 4.34 21.09 2.76
C GLU A 145 5.71 21.56 2.30
N LEU A 146 6.53 20.63 1.84
CA LEU A 146 7.85 20.91 1.27
C LEU A 146 7.74 21.17 -0.23
N TRP A 147 6.98 20.35 -0.93
CA TRP A 147 6.65 20.52 -2.34
C TRP A 147 5.42 19.66 -2.71
N VAL A 148 4.80 20.00 -3.83
CA VAL A 148 3.71 19.25 -4.43
C VAL A 148 3.93 19.10 -5.92
N MET A 149 3.83 17.86 -6.43
CA MET A 149 3.81 17.59 -7.86
C MET A 149 2.37 17.33 -8.29
N ARG A 150 1.94 18.04 -9.32
CA ARG A 150 0.65 17.74 -10.00
C ARG A 150 0.89 16.59 -10.97
N GLY A 151 0.33 15.42 -10.65
CA GLY A 151 0.37 14.26 -11.54
C GLY A 151 -0.51 14.42 -12.78
N LEU A 152 -0.46 13.39 -13.62
CA LEU A 152 -1.37 13.30 -14.76
C LEU A 152 -2.82 13.18 -14.27
N PRO A 153 -3.81 13.85 -14.92
CA PRO A 153 -5.20 13.68 -14.57
C PRO A 153 -5.61 12.20 -14.65
N GLN A 154 -6.12 11.66 -13.56
CA GLN A 154 -6.59 10.27 -13.52
C GLN A 154 -8.04 10.23 -13.99
N GLN A 155 -8.32 9.46 -15.03
CA GLN A 155 -9.68 9.37 -15.61
C GLN A 155 -10.55 8.34 -14.89
N ALA A 156 -10.01 7.24 -14.40
CA ALA A 156 -10.71 6.22 -13.64
C ALA A 156 -9.72 5.33 -12.89
N SER A 157 -10.10 4.83 -11.71
CA SER A 157 -9.31 3.90 -10.91
C SER A 157 -10.21 2.80 -10.36
N LEU A 158 -9.68 1.59 -10.24
CA LEU A 158 -10.32 0.49 -9.50
C LEU A 158 -10.40 0.79 -8.00
N GLY A 159 -9.92 1.97 -7.56
CA GLY A 159 -9.89 2.38 -6.17
C GLY A 159 -8.70 1.80 -5.37
N LEU A 160 -7.79 1.15 -6.06
CA LEU A 160 -6.55 0.61 -5.50
C LEU A 160 -5.44 1.64 -5.71
N ASN A 161 -5.39 2.68 -4.89
CA ASN A 161 -4.28 3.63 -4.94
C ASN A 161 -3.08 3.03 -4.20
N ALA A 162 -2.07 2.65 -4.96
CA ALA A 162 -0.84 2.12 -4.38
C ALA A 162 0.03 3.24 -3.80
N SER A 163 0.72 2.93 -2.70
CA SER A 163 1.66 3.87 -2.08
C SER A 163 2.89 4.08 -2.96
N PRO A 164 3.50 5.28 -2.94
CA PRO A 164 4.78 5.50 -3.59
C PRO A 164 5.88 4.66 -2.95
N ALA A 165 6.93 4.36 -3.70
CA ALA A 165 8.15 3.75 -3.20
C ALA A 165 9.27 4.78 -3.20
N VAL A 166 10.13 4.74 -2.18
CA VAL A 166 11.21 5.72 -2.00
C VAL A 166 12.53 5.01 -1.71
N ALA A 167 13.59 5.41 -2.40
CA ALA A 167 14.94 4.99 -2.09
C ALA A 167 15.94 6.12 -2.45
N GLY A 168 16.72 6.57 -1.48
CA GLY A 168 17.63 7.71 -1.66
C GLY A 168 16.87 8.98 -2.07
N ASP A 169 17.29 9.62 -3.15
CA ASP A 169 16.65 10.82 -3.71
C ASP A 169 15.64 10.50 -4.84
N ILE A 170 15.10 9.28 -4.88
CA ILE A 170 14.13 8.85 -5.90
C ILE A 170 12.82 8.43 -5.24
N VAL A 171 11.72 9.01 -5.71
CA VAL A 171 10.34 8.61 -5.39
C VAL A 171 9.68 8.08 -6.63
N VAL A 172 9.17 6.86 -6.59
CA VAL A 172 8.43 6.23 -7.70
C VAL A 172 6.96 6.17 -7.34
N VAL A 173 6.15 6.80 -8.16
CA VAL A 173 4.72 6.99 -7.95
C VAL A 173 3.93 6.12 -8.92
N PRO A 174 3.12 5.17 -8.44
CA PRO A 174 2.23 4.40 -9.29
C PRO A 174 0.93 5.18 -9.54
N TYR A 175 0.44 5.15 -10.78
CA TYR A 175 -0.82 5.77 -11.18
C TYR A 175 -1.86 4.76 -11.66
N ALA A 176 -3.13 5.13 -11.56
CA ALA A 176 -4.24 4.32 -12.04
C ALA A 176 -4.28 4.14 -13.56
N SER A 177 -3.59 5.01 -14.30
CA SER A 177 -3.36 4.84 -15.74
C SER A 177 -2.49 3.61 -16.08
N GLY A 178 -1.88 2.98 -15.08
CA GLY A 178 -0.87 1.96 -15.28
C GLY A 178 0.52 2.53 -15.57
N ASP A 179 0.70 3.82 -15.37
CA ASP A 179 2.02 4.45 -15.49
C ASP A 179 2.70 4.50 -14.12
N VAL A 180 4.02 4.44 -14.13
CA VAL A 180 4.86 4.77 -12.99
C VAL A 180 5.74 5.95 -13.34
N VAL A 181 5.82 6.93 -12.43
CA VAL A 181 6.58 8.16 -12.61
C VAL A 181 7.62 8.26 -11.52
N ALA A 182 8.87 8.48 -11.87
CA ALA A 182 9.92 8.78 -10.92
C ALA A 182 10.15 10.28 -10.82
N VAL A 183 10.30 10.75 -9.59
CA VAL A 183 10.61 12.15 -9.29
C VAL A 183 11.73 12.21 -8.27
N ARG A 184 12.41 13.34 -8.22
CA ARG A 184 13.42 13.63 -7.22
C ARG A 184 12.78 13.88 -5.85
N ALA A 185 13.29 13.22 -4.82
CA ALA A 185 12.74 13.34 -3.47
C ALA A 185 12.98 14.73 -2.86
N SER A 186 14.07 15.40 -3.27
CA SER A 186 14.45 16.70 -2.72
C SER A 186 13.51 17.83 -3.12
N ASP A 187 13.00 17.83 -4.36
CA ASP A 187 12.25 18.97 -4.93
C ASP A 187 11.00 18.58 -5.78
N GLY A 188 10.75 17.28 -5.98
CA GLY A 188 9.63 16.79 -6.79
C GLY A 188 9.81 16.92 -8.31
N SER A 189 11.02 17.29 -8.78
CA SER A 189 11.30 17.38 -10.22
C SER A 189 11.21 16.00 -10.90
N GLY A 190 10.59 15.94 -12.10
CA GLY A 190 10.43 14.70 -12.84
C GLY A 190 11.78 14.15 -13.32
N LEU A 191 11.97 12.84 -13.15
CA LEU A 191 13.13 12.12 -13.64
C LEU A 191 12.80 11.33 -14.90
N TRP A 192 11.82 10.45 -14.82
CA TRP A 192 11.37 9.60 -15.93
C TRP A 192 9.94 9.08 -15.70
N SER A 193 9.35 8.53 -16.75
CA SER A 193 8.06 7.82 -16.68
C SER A 193 8.10 6.54 -17.51
N GLU A 194 7.38 5.50 -17.05
CA GLU A 194 7.27 4.19 -17.67
C GLU A 194 5.82 3.75 -17.70
N SER A 195 5.32 3.28 -18.86
CA SER A 195 3.97 2.76 -19.02
C SER A 195 3.93 1.25 -18.89
N LEU A 196 3.06 0.77 -17.97
CA LEU A 196 2.83 -0.65 -17.73
C LEU A 196 1.60 -1.19 -18.48
N SER A 197 0.90 -0.35 -19.25
CA SER A 197 -0.21 -0.82 -20.09
C SER A 197 0.31 -1.49 -21.36
N ARG A 198 -0.37 -2.56 -21.82
CA ARG A 198 -0.01 -3.30 -23.04
C ARG A 198 -0.51 -2.64 -24.30
N SER A 199 -1.57 -1.87 -24.23
CA SER A 199 -2.27 -1.30 -25.38
C SER A 199 -2.79 0.09 -25.04
N ARG A 200 -2.64 1.02 -25.95
CA ARG A 200 -3.41 2.26 -25.95
C ARG A 200 -4.80 1.97 -26.49
N THR A 201 -5.61 1.24 -25.74
CA THR A 201 -7.00 0.98 -26.12
C THR A 201 -7.86 2.21 -25.86
N THR A 202 -8.77 2.48 -26.78
CA THR A 202 -9.67 3.63 -26.76
C THR A 202 -10.92 3.43 -25.89
N SER A 203 -11.11 2.25 -25.28
CA SER A 203 -12.25 1.98 -24.41
C SER A 203 -11.91 2.28 -22.93
N GLN A 204 -12.76 3.05 -22.26
CA GLN A 204 -12.56 3.45 -20.85
C GLN A 204 -12.51 2.27 -19.88
N LEU A 205 -13.17 1.16 -20.17
CA LEU A 205 -13.17 -0.05 -19.32
C LEU A 205 -11.88 -0.87 -19.44
N GLU A 206 -11.22 -0.82 -20.60
CA GLU A 206 -9.94 -1.49 -20.83
C GLU A 206 -8.73 -0.63 -20.40
N SER A 207 -8.96 0.65 -20.09
CA SER A 207 -7.92 1.58 -19.64
C SER A 207 -7.65 1.52 -18.13
N MET A 208 -8.44 0.76 -17.35
CA MET A 208 -8.19 0.53 -15.93
C MET A 208 -6.99 -0.40 -15.75
N SER A 209 -5.82 0.17 -15.63
CA SER A 209 -4.53 -0.54 -15.58
C SER A 209 -3.79 -0.30 -14.28
N ASP A 210 -4.51 -0.11 -13.17
CA ASP A 210 -3.91 0.26 -11.88
C ASP A 210 -2.57 -0.43 -11.63
N ALA A 211 -1.53 0.38 -11.40
CA ALA A 211 -0.22 -0.11 -11.03
C ALA A 211 -0.22 -0.53 -9.55
N ALA A 212 0.33 -1.70 -9.27
CA ALA A 212 0.63 -2.10 -7.90
C ALA A 212 1.74 -1.22 -7.31
N ARG A 213 1.90 -1.25 -5.98
CA ARG A 213 3.01 -0.57 -5.33
C ARG A 213 4.34 -1.04 -5.93
N PRO A 214 5.16 -0.14 -6.49
CA PRO A 214 6.47 -0.51 -7.02
C PRO A 214 7.43 -0.87 -5.88
N VAL A 215 8.45 -1.64 -6.23
CA VAL A 215 9.55 -1.99 -5.32
C VAL A 215 10.84 -1.41 -5.87
N LEU A 216 11.52 -0.62 -5.04
CA LEU A 216 12.88 -0.15 -5.32
C LEU A 216 13.86 -1.02 -4.55
N ASP A 217 14.78 -1.64 -5.26
CA ASP A 217 15.82 -2.44 -4.65
C ASP A 217 17.12 -2.38 -5.47
N ASN A 218 18.22 -2.00 -4.81
CA ASN A 218 19.57 -1.89 -5.41
C ASN A 218 19.57 -1.19 -6.77
N GLY A 219 19.00 0.02 -6.85
CA GLY A 219 18.99 0.85 -8.05
C GLY A 219 18.05 0.37 -9.18
N THR A 220 17.20 -0.61 -8.90
CA THR A 220 16.20 -1.13 -9.85
C THR A 220 14.79 -0.92 -9.31
N VAL A 221 13.90 -0.43 -10.16
CA VAL A 221 12.46 -0.35 -9.91
C VAL A 221 11.79 -1.56 -10.55
N PHE A 222 11.06 -2.32 -9.75
CA PHE A 222 10.19 -3.40 -10.20
C PHE A 222 8.75 -2.95 -10.09
N ALA A 223 8.05 -2.87 -11.21
CA ALA A 223 6.68 -2.42 -11.26
C ALA A 223 5.81 -3.37 -12.08
N VAL A 224 4.57 -3.55 -11.65
CA VAL A 224 3.59 -4.41 -12.32
C VAL A 224 2.22 -3.74 -12.28
N SER A 225 1.40 -3.97 -13.30
CA SER A 225 0.04 -3.47 -13.35
C SER A 225 -0.99 -4.57 -13.64
N HIS A 226 -2.23 -4.28 -13.33
CA HIS A 226 -3.36 -5.09 -13.77
C HIS A 226 -3.45 -5.17 -15.31
N GLY A 227 -2.98 -4.15 -16.01
CA GLY A 227 -2.94 -4.08 -17.49
C GLY A 227 -2.03 -5.09 -18.18
N GLY A 228 -1.33 -5.94 -17.43
CA GLY A 228 -0.64 -7.13 -17.96
C GLY A 228 0.83 -6.95 -18.30
N ARG A 229 1.49 -5.94 -17.78
CA ARG A 229 2.94 -5.76 -17.93
C ARG A 229 3.64 -5.62 -16.58
N MET A 230 4.74 -6.33 -16.45
CA MET A 230 5.74 -6.14 -15.41
C MET A 230 7.03 -5.64 -16.03
N VAL A 231 7.73 -4.72 -15.39
CA VAL A 231 9.01 -4.18 -15.83
C VAL A 231 10.02 -4.16 -14.71
N ALA A 232 11.30 -4.26 -15.07
CA ALA A 232 12.41 -3.78 -14.26
C ALA A 232 13.07 -2.62 -15.00
N THR A 233 13.25 -1.52 -14.29
CA THR A 233 13.71 -0.24 -14.86
C THR A 233 14.83 0.30 -13.99
N SER A 234 15.89 0.86 -14.59
CA SER A 234 16.90 1.59 -13.83
C SER A 234 16.24 2.74 -13.05
N ALA A 235 16.45 2.78 -11.75
CA ALA A 235 15.86 3.83 -10.89
C ALA A 235 16.37 5.21 -11.25
N GLU A 236 17.63 5.31 -11.68
CA GLU A 236 18.29 6.58 -12.01
C GLU A 236 17.91 7.09 -13.39
N SER A 237 18.03 6.23 -14.42
CA SER A 237 17.88 6.65 -15.83
C SER A 237 16.49 6.42 -16.42
N GLY A 238 15.66 5.57 -15.81
CA GLY A 238 14.41 5.12 -16.41
C GLY A 238 14.58 4.12 -17.55
N GLU A 239 15.80 3.65 -17.81
CA GLU A 239 16.05 2.64 -18.83
C GLU A 239 15.39 1.32 -18.44
N ARG A 240 14.58 0.76 -19.33
CA ARG A 240 13.95 -0.54 -19.15
C ARG A 240 14.97 -1.65 -19.32
N LEU A 241 15.27 -2.36 -18.22
CA LEU A 241 16.22 -3.48 -18.21
C LEU A 241 15.58 -4.75 -18.80
N TRP A 242 14.32 -5.01 -18.42
CA TRP A 242 13.52 -6.09 -19.00
C TRP A 242 12.02 -5.84 -18.79
N SER A 243 11.20 -6.61 -19.52
CA SER A 243 9.75 -6.65 -19.30
C SER A 243 9.20 -8.07 -19.46
N ALA A 244 8.13 -8.37 -18.72
CA ALA A 244 7.40 -9.63 -18.78
C ALA A 244 5.90 -9.38 -18.92
N ASN A 245 5.21 -10.30 -19.58
CA ASN A 245 3.76 -10.25 -19.78
C ASN A 245 3.06 -10.86 -18.56
N ILE A 246 2.92 -10.09 -17.49
CA ILE A 246 2.33 -10.51 -16.22
C ILE A 246 1.35 -9.43 -15.76
N ALA A 247 0.11 -9.84 -15.46
CA ALA A 247 -0.91 -8.97 -14.88
C ALA A 247 -0.98 -9.23 -13.36
N SER A 248 -0.78 -8.21 -12.55
CA SER A 248 -0.92 -8.33 -11.10
C SER A 248 -1.44 -7.04 -10.48
N THR A 249 -2.22 -7.18 -9.42
CA THR A 249 -2.64 -6.10 -8.53
C THR A 249 -1.83 -6.07 -7.23
N GLN A 250 -0.97 -7.08 -7.04
CA GLN A 250 -0.14 -7.23 -5.85
C GLN A 250 1.28 -6.75 -6.13
N PRO A 251 1.93 -6.10 -5.16
CA PRO A 251 3.33 -5.72 -5.30
C PRO A 251 4.21 -6.95 -5.45
N PRO A 252 5.26 -6.89 -6.29
CA PRO A 252 6.23 -7.96 -6.36
C PRO A 252 7.06 -8.00 -5.07
N TRP A 253 7.59 -9.16 -4.73
CA TRP A 253 8.58 -9.33 -3.67
C TRP A 253 9.94 -9.58 -4.28
N VAL A 254 10.94 -8.79 -3.90
CA VAL A 254 12.30 -8.90 -4.42
C VAL A 254 13.21 -9.45 -3.32
N ALA A 255 13.93 -10.53 -3.62
CA ALA A 255 14.91 -11.10 -2.69
C ALA A 255 16.03 -11.80 -3.45
N GLY A 256 17.27 -11.43 -3.15
CA GLY A 256 18.45 -11.95 -3.83
C GLY A 256 18.35 -11.82 -5.35
N GLU A 257 18.53 -12.91 -6.07
CA GLU A 257 18.46 -12.99 -7.51
C GLU A 257 17.06 -13.32 -8.07
N SER A 258 16.00 -13.13 -7.24
CA SER A 258 14.64 -13.50 -7.62
C SER A 258 13.66 -12.37 -7.37
N VAL A 259 12.67 -12.29 -8.26
CA VAL A 259 11.48 -11.45 -8.12
C VAL A 259 10.28 -12.38 -8.13
N PHE A 260 9.47 -12.30 -7.06
CA PHE A 260 8.29 -13.14 -6.89
C PHE A 260 7.04 -12.30 -7.15
N VAL A 261 6.10 -12.84 -7.91
CA VAL A 261 4.85 -12.16 -8.24
C VAL A 261 3.72 -13.17 -8.38
N VAL A 262 2.54 -12.83 -7.87
CA VAL A 262 1.31 -13.58 -8.09
C VAL A 262 0.47 -12.86 -9.14
N ASP A 263 0.04 -13.57 -10.17
CA ASP A 263 -0.78 -13.00 -11.22
C ASP A 263 -2.28 -13.04 -10.89
N THR A 264 -3.08 -12.33 -11.69
CA THR A 264 -4.54 -12.28 -11.56
C THR A 264 -5.26 -13.61 -11.81
N SER A 265 -4.54 -14.63 -12.31
CA SER A 265 -5.07 -15.99 -12.49
C SER A 265 -4.76 -16.92 -11.30
N GLY A 266 -4.02 -16.44 -10.31
CA GLY A 266 -3.58 -17.20 -9.14
C GLY A 266 -2.37 -18.09 -9.44
N GLN A 267 -1.49 -17.66 -10.33
CA GLN A 267 -0.18 -18.28 -10.54
C GLN A 267 0.89 -17.47 -9.81
N LEU A 268 1.63 -18.12 -8.94
CA LEU A 268 2.82 -17.57 -8.33
C LEU A 268 4.03 -17.90 -9.19
N MET A 269 4.83 -16.91 -9.48
CA MET A 269 6.02 -17.04 -10.33
C MET A 269 7.26 -16.50 -9.61
N ALA A 270 8.39 -17.16 -9.81
CA ALA A 270 9.70 -16.61 -9.56
C ALA A 270 10.36 -16.25 -10.88
N LEU A 271 10.81 -15.02 -10.99
CA LEU A 271 11.54 -14.50 -12.13
C LEU A 271 13.00 -14.26 -11.76
N SER A 272 13.88 -14.38 -12.73
CA SER A 272 15.25 -13.90 -12.60
C SER A 272 15.25 -12.37 -12.47
N ARG A 273 15.88 -11.85 -11.44
CA ARG A 273 16.06 -10.41 -11.22
C ARG A 273 16.79 -9.75 -12.40
N LYS A 274 17.76 -10.44 -12.99
CA LYS A 274 18.65 -9.92 -14.04
C LYS A 274 17.94 -9.69 -15.37
N ASP A 275 17.10 -10.65 -15.81
CA ASP A 275 16.55 -10.66 -17.17
C ASP A 275 15.05 -10.99 -17.25
N GLY A 276 14.35 -11.11 -16.11
CA GLY A 276 12.92 -11.36 -16.06
C GLY A 276 12.48 -12.75 -16.52
N LYS A 277 13.40 -13.68 -16.77
CA LYS A 277 13.07 -15.06 -17.17
C LYS A 277 12.44 -15.81 -16.00
N VAL A 278 11.40 -16.58 -16.30
CA VAL A 278 10.72 -17.43 -15.33
C VAL A 278 11.66 -18.55 -14.87
N LYS A 279 11.89 -18.62 -13.56
CA LYS A 279 12.63 -19.71 -12.92
C LYS A 279 11.70 -20.88 -12.61
N TRP A 280 10.53 -20.59 -12.06
CA TRP A 280 9.47 -21.55 -11.79
C TRP A 280 8.09 -20.86 -11.74
N THR A 281 7.04 -21.65 -11.91
CA THR A 281 5.64 -21.23 -11.80
C THR A 281 4.86 -22.25 -11.00
N THR A 282 4.02 -21.78 -10.09
CA THR A 282 3.16 -22.62 -9.24
C THR A 282 1.73 -22.14 -9.32
N LYS A 283 0.81 -23.02 -9.68
CA LYS A 283 -0.62 -22.75 -9.57
C LYS A 283 -1.02 -22.88 -8.10
N LEU A 284 -1.52 -21.78 -7.53
CA LEU A 284 -2.00 -21.76 -6.15
C LEU A 284 -3.36 -22.47 -6.05
N PRO A 285 -3.63 -23.17 -4.91
CA PRO A 285 -4.86 -23.96 -4.76
C PRO A 285 -6.09 -23.08 -4.54
N ASP A 286 -7.24 -23.57 -4.96
CA ASP A 286 -8.61 -23.16 -4.56
C ASP A 286 -9.01 -21.69 -4.71
N SER A 287 -8.13 -20.79 -5.20
CA SER A 287 -8.45 -19.38 -5.40
C SER A 287 -7.76 -18.81 -6.64
N LYS A 288 -8.34 -17.72 -7.16
CA LYS A 288 -7.70 -16.88 -8.17
C LYS A 288 -7.22 -15.54 -7.58
N THR A 289 -7.76 -15.15 -6.42
CA THR A 289 -7.44 -13.87 -5.77
C THR A 289 -6.59 -14.11 -4.55
N TRP A 290 -5.34 -13.70 -4.64
CA TRP A 290 -4.32 -13.86 -3.61
C TRP A 290 -3.70 -12.52 -3.23
N ALA A 291 -3.41 -12.34 -1.96
CA ALA A 291 -2.66 -11.23 -1.40
C ALA A 291 -1.27 -11.72 -0.99
N GLY A 292 -0.25 -11.02 -1.41
CA GLY A 292 1.15 -11.42 -1.26
C GLY A 292 1.91 -11.33 -2.59
N PRO A 293 3.07 -11.99 -2.70
CA PRO A 293 3.73 -12.82 -1.69
C PRO A 293 4.46 -12.02 -0.61
N THR A 294 4.68 -12.62 0.56
CA THR A 294 5.57 -12.14 1.60
C THR A 294 6.59 -13.22 1.91
N LEU A 295 7.87 -12.94 1.78
CA LEU A 295 8.93 -13.91 2.04
C LEU A 295 9.35 -13.90 3.53
N ALA A 296 9.32 -15.06 4.15
CA ALA A 296 9.85 -15.27 5.49
C ALA A 296 10.47 -16.67 5.60
N ASN A 297 11.68 -16.78 6.14
CA ASN A 297 12.39 -18.04 6.36
C ASN A 297 12.38 -18.97 5.14
N GLY A 298 12.64 -18.43 3.94
CA GLY A 298 12.68 -19.20 2.69
C GLY A 298 11.31 -19.61 2.14
N THR A 299 10.22 -19.25 2.81
CA THR A 299 8.84 -19.53 2.40
C THR A 299 8.13 -18.26 1.97
N LEU A 300 7.49 -18.31 0.82
CA LEU A 300 6.59 -17.28 0.31
C LEU A 300 5.19 -17.53 0.85
N TRP A 301 4.67 -16.57 1.58
CA TRP A 301 3.36 -16.64 2.19
C TRP A 301 2.35 -15.80 1.42
N LEU A 302 1.20 -16.41 1.08
CA LEU A 302 0.10 -15.77 0.39
C LEU A 302 -1.20 -16.11 1.11
N ALA A 303 -2.08 -15.13 1.18
CA ALA A 303 -3.42 -15.32 1.75
C ALA A 303 -4.50 -15.11 0.68
N SER A 304 -5.58 -15.87 0.73
CA SER A 304 -6.62 -15.84 -0.30
C SER A 304 -7.90 -15.16 0.16
N LYS A 305 -8.69 -14.75 -0.82
CA LYS A 305 -10.07 -14.29 -0.64
C LYS A 305 -10.97 -15.33 0.05
N GLU A 306 -10.66 -16.61 -0.10
CA GLU A 306 -11.40 -17.72 0.54
C GLU A 306 -10.92 -18.00 1.96
N GLY A 307 -9.99 -17.20 2.50
CA GLY A 307 -9.48 -17.34 3.86
C GLY A 307 -8.46 -18.44 4.04
N GLN A 308 -7.70 -18.78 3.00
CA GLN A 308 -6.59 -19.71 3.05
C GLN A 308 -5.27 -18.98 3.14
N LEU A 309 -4.35 -19.46 3.96
CA LEU A 309 -2.95 -19.09 3.97
C LEU A 309 -2.13 -20.25 3.39
N VAL A 310 -1.31 -19.95 2.39
CA VAL A 310 -0.48 -20.95 1.69
C VAL A 310 0.98 -20.56 1.80
N GLY A 311 1.82 -21.53 2.15
CA GLY A 311 3.28 -21.42 2.11
C GLY A 311 3.84 -22.10 0.87
N VAL A 312 4.75 -21.43 0.19
CA VAL A 312 5.45 -21.95 -1.00
C VAL A 312 6.96 -21.78 -0.81
N ASP A 313 7.72 -22.85 -1.00
CA ASP A 313 9.18 -22.79 -0.96
C ASP A 313 9.72 -21.84 -2.05
N ALA A 314 10.46 -20.81 -1.65
CA ALA A 314 10.89 -19.76 -2.54
C ALA A 314 11.88 -20.23 -3.61
N THR A 315 12.61 -21.33 -3.35
CA THR A 315 13.63 -21.87 -4.27
C THR A 315 13.02 -22.76 -5.32
N THR A 316 12.09 -23.61 -4.91
CA THR A 316 11.55 -24.68 -5.77
C THR A 316 10.14 -24.40 -6.31
N GLY A 317 9.41 -23.46 -5.71
CA GLY A 317 8.01 -23.21 -6.01
C GLY A 317 7.05 -24.27 -5.46
N ARG A 318 7.49 -25.21 -4.63
CA ARG A 318 6.63 -26.27 -4.07
C ARG A 318 5.77 -25.72 -2.95
N VAL A 319 4.48 -26.03 -2.96
CA VAL A 319 3.59 -25.74 -1.82
C VAL A 319 4.05 -26.57 -0.62
N THR A 320 4.36 -25.89 0.49
CA THR A 320 4.88 -26.50 1.72
C THR A 320 3.81 -26.67 2.79
N GLY A 321 2.74 -25.92 2.71
CA GLY A 321 1.64 -26.00 3.66
C GLY A 321 0.46 -25.12 3.28
N GLN A 322 -0.69 -25.44 3.88
CA GLN A 322 -1.93 -24.70 3.71
C GLN A 322 -2.71 -24.72 5.02
N MET A 323 -3.31 -23.60 5.39
CA MET A 323 -4.16 -23.50 6.59
C MET A 323 -5.29 -22.48 6.40
N GLY A 324 -6.44 -22.75 7.04
CA GLY A 324 -7.55 -21.79 7.06
C GLY A 324 -7.32 -20.68 8.09
N ILE A 325 -7.66 -19.43 7.72
CA ILE A 325 -7.54 -18.25 8.59
C ILE A 325 -8.91 -17.83 9.15
N GLY A 326 -10.00 -18.29 8.54
CA GLY A 326 -11.37 -18.04 9.02
C GLY A 326 -12.03 -16.77 8.50
N GLY A 327 -11.44 -16.09 7.50
CA GLY A 327 -12.03 -14.92 6.85
C GLY A 327 -11.27 -14.54 5.58
N ALA A 328 -11.93 -13.84 4.66
CA ALA A 328 -11.32 -13.39 3.42
C ALA A 328 -10.14 -12.44 3.69
N VAL A 329 -9.08 -12.55 2.89
CA VAL A 329 -7.89 -11.71 3.00
C VAL A 329 -7.57 -11.09 1.65
N TYR A 330 -7.41 -9.76 1.64
CA TYR A 330 -7.08 -8.97 0.44
C TYR A 330 -5.75 -8.22 0.58
N ILE A 331 -5.14 -8.31 1.74
CA ILE A 331 -3.92 -7.59 2.11
C ILE A 331 -2.82 -8.60 2.40
N SER A 332 -1.63 -8.36 1.87
CA SER A 332 -0.48 -9.24 2.06
C SER A 332 -0.19 -9.48 3.55
N PRO A 333 0.12 -10.71 3.94
CA PRO A 333 0.62 -11.00 5.29
C PRO A 333 1.82 -10.11 5.63
N VAL A 334 1.94 -9.70 6.87
CA VAL A 334 3.07 -8.93 7.38
C VAL A 334 3.88 -9.80 8.34
N VAL A 335 5.18 -9.89 8.12
CA VAL A 335 6.08 -10.63 9.03
C VAL A 335 6.98 -9.64 9.75
N ALA A 336 6.91 -9.65 11.06
CA ALA A 336 7.73 -8.81 11.91
C ALA A 336 7.96 -9.48 13.28
N GLN A 337 9.14 -9.26 13.84
CA GLN A 337 9.52 -9.77 15.18
C GLN A 337 9.27 -11.28 15.36
N GLY A 338 9.53 -12.07 14.32
CA GLY A 338 9.37 -13.53 14.34
C GLY A 338 7.92 -14.02 14.28
N ARG A 339 6.95 -13.14 14.00
CA ARG A 339 5.52 -13.46 13.86
C ARG A 339 4.98 -13.01 12.53
N MET A 340 3.96 -13.72 12.05
CA MET A 340 3.18 -13.32 10.90
C MET A 340 1.84 -12.74 11.36
N TYR A 341 1.47 -11.62 10.79
CA TYR A 341 0.20 -10.94 11.02
C TYR A 341 -0.62 -10.96 9.75
N VAL A 342 -1.83 -11.49 9.84
CA VAL A 342 -2.79 -11.53 8.75
C VAL A 342 -4.05 -10.77 9.18
N LEU A 343 -4.49 -9.84 8.34
CA LEU A 343 -5.66 -9.03 8.61
C LEU A 343 -6.78 -9.43 7.65
N THR A 344 -7.89 -9.91 8.21
CA THR A 344 -9.06 -10.32 7.44
C THR A 344 -9.94 -9.13 7.06
N ASP A 345 -10.81 -9.28 6.07
CA ASP A 345 -11.78 -8.27 5.66
C ASP A 345 -12.82 -7.93 6.74
N THR A 346 -12.97 -8.80 7.74
CA THR A 346 -13.78 -8.55 8.94
C THR A 346 -13.01 -7.85 10.06
N ALA A 347 -11.87 -7.21 9.74
CA ALA A 347 -10.99 -6.52 10.68
C ALA A 347 -10.48 -7.41 11.84
N GLN A 348 -10.39 -8.72 11.62
CA GLN A 348 -9.78 -9.63 12.56
C GLN A 348 -8.27 -9.69 12.28
N LEU A 349 -7.46 -9.34 13.27
CA LEU A 349 -6.01 -9.51 13.23
C LEU A 349 -5.65 -10.89 13.78
N VAL A 350 -5.07 -11.74 12.93
CA VAL A 350 -4.57 -13.07 13.26
C VAL A 350 -3.05 -13.00 13.37
N ALA A 351 -2.50 -13.41 14.50
CA ALA A 351 -1.05 -13.52 14.69
C ALA A 351 -0.66 -15.02 14.73
N LEU A 352 0.32 -15.38 13.92
CA LEU A 352 0.86 -16.74 13.79
C LEU A 352 2.34 -16.73 14.19
N ASN A 353 2.78 -17.76 14.90
CA ASN A 353 4.17 -17.95 15.33
C ASN A 353 4.94 -18.79 14.31
#